data_f78119e83e9679ff40c904ec4cb02f9e
#
_entry.id   f78119e83e9679ff40c904ec4cb02f9e
#
_cell.length_a   1.000
_cell.length_b   1.000
_cell.length_c   1.000
_cell.angle_alpha   90.00
_cell.angle_beta   90.00
_cell.angle_gamma   90.00
#
_symmetry.space_group_name_H-M   'P 1'
#
loop_
_entity.id
_entity.type
_entity.pdbx_description
1 polymer ?
#
loop_
_entity_poly.entity_id
_entity_poly.type
_entity_poly.pdbx_seq_one_letter_code
_entity_poly.pdbx_strand_id
1 'polypeptide(L)'
;MALARTDGQITAVAKTRTAAVGGPEGMAEWVAAQLDHLRGRSKVRRIAIGSPGPIDAAHGKLINPANLPGWEGAPLAALVSRATGAPTLLQHDAKLAALAEYHRGAGRGSQDLVYITWSTGIGGGVVINGELFSGAHGSAGELGHMIIDPDGPLDACGQRGCLEVFAGGNNLARQTGEPAAQLFEAAEAGDAEALVIVRRATSYMGVGLINVTNLFDPDVIVIGGGISRSWKLVGPQLEAALRSSPFISAARRPALRRARLGDKVGLVGAVEWARANL
;
A
#
# COMPACT_ATOMS: atom_id res chain seq x y z
N MET A 1 8.01 -5.10 -13.41
CA MET A 1 8.53 -3.84 -13.99
C MET A 1 7.58 -3.34 -15.08
N ALA A 2 7.46 -2.02 -15.24
CA ALA A 2 6.74 -1.41 -16.36
C ALA A 2 7.64 -0.37 -17.05
N LEU A 3 7.55 -0.26 -18.37
CA LEU A 3 8.07 0.86 -19.13
C LEU A 3 6.89 1.78 -19.46
N ALA A 4 7.07 3.09 -19.21
CA ALA A 4 6.05 4.08 -19.46
C ALA A 4 6.60 5.29 -20.22
N ARG A 5 5.73 5.97 -20.94
CA ARG A 5 6.01 7.28 -21.54
C ARG A 5 5.98 8.38 -20.49
N THR A 6 6.46 9.55 -20.84
CA THR A 6 6.45 10.74 -19.94
C THR A 6 5.04 11.26 -19.62
N ASP A 7 4.02 10.89 -20.40
CA ASP A 7 2.60 11.15 -20.11
C ASP A 7 1.99 10.13 -19.11
N GLY A 8 2.76 9.11 -18.73
CA GLY A 8 2.35 8.05 -17.81
C GLY A 8 1.71 6.84 -18.49
N GLN A 9 1.62 6.79 -19.82
CA GLN A 9 1.12 5.61 -20.51
C GLN A 9 2.12 4.46 -20.38
N ILE A 10 1.69 3.35 -19.76
CA ILE A 10 2.48 2.11 -19.69
C ILE A 10 2.46 1.47 -21.09
N THR A 11 3.64 1.23 -21.65
CA THR A 11 3.82 0.67 -22.99
C THR A 11 4.28 -0.79 -22.98
N ALA A 12 4.95 -1.22 -21.90
CA ALA A 12 5.39 -2.61 -21.76
C ALA A 12 5.47 -3.01 -20.28
N VAL A 13 5.32 -4.30 -20.02
CA VAL A 13 5.41 -4.89 -18.67
C VAL A 13 6.23 -6.17 -18.74
N ALA A 14 7.17 -6.33 -17.80
CA ALA A 14 7.88 -7.58 -17.55
C ALA A 14 7.65 -8.02 -16.11
N LYS A 15 7.59 -9.33 -15.87
CA LYS A 15 7.35 -9.94 -14.55
C LYS A 15 8.36 -11.05 -14.30
N THR A 16 8.79 -11.14 -13.05
CA THR A 16 9.53 -12.29 -12.51
C THR A 16 9.12 -12.50 -11.04
N ARG A 17 9.48 -13.62 -10.49
CA ARG A 17 9.37 -13.88 -9.04
C ARG A 17 10.62 -13.31 -8.37
N THR A 18 10.47 -12.58 -7.26
CA THR A 18 11.60 -12.00 -6.52
C THR A 18 12.60 -13.08 -6.09
N ALA A 19 12.12 -14.24 -5.65
CA ALA A 19 13.01 -15.35 -5.29
C ALA A 19 13.83 -15.92 -6.46
N ALA A 20 13.44 -15.66 -7.73
CA ALA A 20 14.13 -16.17 -8.90
C ALA A 20 15.33 -15.31 -9.35
N VAL A 21 15.53 -14.13 -8.74
CA VAL A 21 16.58 -13.18 -9.17
C VAL A 21 17.85 -13.24 -8.31
N GLY A 22 17.89 -14.07 -7.25
CA GLY A 22 19.10 -14.28 -6.46
C GLY A 22 19.54 -13.08 -5.59
N GLY A 23 18.61 -12.23 -5.16
CA GLY A 23 18.88 -11.12 -4.25
C GLY A 23 18.85 -9.74 -4.90
N PRO A 24 19.30 -8.69 -4.17
CA PRO A 24 19.23 -7.29 -4.63
C PRO A 24 20.06 -7.03 -5.90
N GLU A 25 21.24 -7.60 -5.99
CA GLU A 25 22.13 -7.49 -7.16
C GLU A 25 21.49 -8.14 -8.38
N GLY A 26 21.02 -9.38 -8.25
CA GLY A 26 20.33 -10.08 -9.33
C GLY A 26 19.03 -9.39 -9.77
N MET A 27 18.33 -8.67 -8.85
CA MET A 27 17.21 -7.82 -9.23
C MET A 27 17.67 -6.64 -10.09
N ALA A 28 18.77 -5.99 -9.75
CA ALA A 28 19.33 -4.89 -10.53
C ALA A 28 19.74 -5.35 -11.94
N GLU A 29 20.38 -6.50 -12.05
CA GLU A 29 20.74 -7.13 -13.33
C GLU A 29 19.52 -7.48 -14.16
N TRP A 30 18.51 -8.09 -13.53
CA TRP A 30 17.25 -8.41 -14.20
C TRP A 30 16.55 -7.15 -14.73
N VAL A 31 16.49 -6.08 -13.92
CA VAL A 31 15.92 -4.80 -14.35
C VAL A 31 16.67 -4.23 -15.55
N ALA A 32 17.99 -4.25 -15.54
CA ALA A 32 18.81 -3.77 -16.66
C ALA A 32 18.58 -4.57 -17.95
N ALA A 33 18.59 -5.89 -17.86
CA ALA A 33 18.33 -6.79 -18.99
C ALA A 33 16.92 -6.57 -19.59
N GLN A 34 15.88 -6.47 -18.73
CA GLN A 34 14.54 -6.19 -19.22
C GLN A 34 14.42 -4.79 -19.82
N LEU A 35 15.08 -3.81 -19.22
CA LEU A 35 15.06 -2.45 -19.74
C LEU A 35 15.67 -2.37 -21.13
N ASP A 36 16.81 -3.01 -21.37
CA ASP A 36 17.46 -3.04 -22.69
C ASP A 36 16.60 -3.71 -23.75
N HIS A 37 15.89 -4.77 -23.35
CA HIS A 37 14.95 -5.46 -24.24
C HIS A 37 13.72 -4.59 -24.59
N LEU A 38 13.15 -3.89 -23.61
CA LEU A 38 11.87 -3.19 -23.78
C LEU A 38 11.99 -1.77 -24.30
N ARG A 39 13.08 -1.05 -24.00
CA ARG A 39 13.23 0.38 -24.35
C ARG A 39 13.52 0.66 -25.81
N GLY A 40 14.04 -0.31 -26.55
CA GLY A 40 14.54 -0.10 -27.90
C GLY A 40 15.63 0.99 -27.92
N ARG A 41 15.43 2.05 -28.73
CA ARG A 41 16.35 3.21 -28.82
C ARG A 41 16.01 4.32 -27.81
N SER A 42 14.98 4.18 -27.01
CA SER A 42 14.52 5.23 -26.08
C SER A 42 15.45 5.34 -24.87
N LYS A 43 15.76 6.58 -24.49
CA LYS A 43 16.49 6.86 -23.23
C LYS A 43 15.51 6.84 -22.06
N VAL A 44 15.82 6.06 -21.03
CA VAL A 44 15.09 6.09 -19.76
C VAL A 44 15.55 7.28 -18.95
N ARG A 45 14.60 8.11 -18.53
CA ARG A 45 14.90 9.34 -17.78
C ARG A 45 15.03 9.07 -16.30
N ARG A 46 14.13 8.21 -15.75
CA ARG A 46 14.06 7.88 -14.34
C ARG A 46 13.45 6.51 -14.10
N ILE A 47 13.89 5.86 -13.04
CA ILE A 47 13.30 4.62 -12.54
C ILE A 47 12.75 4.90 -11.14
N ALA A 48 11.56 4.37 -10.84
CA ALA A 48 11.01 4.32 -9.50
C ALA A 48 10.74 2.87 -9.10
N ILE A 49 11.13 2.53 -7.88
CA ILE A 49 10.96 1.20 -7.29
C ILE A 49 9.98 1.31 -6.14
N GLY A 50 8.97 0.44 -6.13
CA GLY A 50 8.11 0.21 -4.97
C GLY A 50 8.60 -1.03 -4.22
N SER A 51 8.73 -0.93 -2.90
CA SER A 51 9.11 -2.04 -2.03
C SER A 51 8.27 -2.06 -0.76
N PRO A 52 8.03 -3.23 -0.18
CA PRO A 52 7.56 -3.29 1.20
C PRO A 52 8.59 -2.63 2.14
N GLY A 53 8.10 -2.12 3.26
CA GLY A 53 8.92 -1.48 4.29
C GLY A 53 9.51 -2.48 5.31
N PRO A 54 10.26 -1.94 6.28
CA PRO A 54 10.72 -0.54 6.35
C PRO A 54 11.82 -0.20 5.34
N ILE A 55 11.79 1.03 4.84
CA ILE A 55 12.75 1.56 3.86
C ILE A 55 13.32 2.91 4.31
N ASP A 56 14.52 3.23 3.85
CA ASP A 56 15.09 4.58 3.83
C ASP A 56 14.96 5.13 2.39
N ALA A 57 13.85 5.82 2.15
CA ALA A 57 13.55 6.35 0.82
C ALA A 57 14.55 7.43 0.38
N ALA A 58 15.07 8.24 1.33
CA ALA A 58 16.01 9.31 1.05
C ALA A 58 17.35 8.77 0.51
N HIS A 59 17.81 7.64 1.05
CA HIS A 59 19.06 7.00 0.61
C HIS A 59 18.82 5.81 -0.34
N GLY A 60 17.57 5.50 -0.67
CA GLY A 60 17.22 4.41 -1.58
C GLY A 60 17.57 3.01 -1.09
N LYS A 61 17.44 2.79 0.24
CA LYS A 61 17.84 1.55 0.92
C LYS A 61 16.63 0.82 1.52
N LEU A 62 16.69 -0.51 1.47
CA LEU A 62 15.83 -1.35 2.29
C LEU A 62 16.45 -1.42 3.70
N ILE A 63 15.64 -1.27 4.74
CA ILE A 63 16.16 -1.37 6.12
C ILE A 63 16.08 -2.83 6.57
N ASN A 64 14.88 -3.34 6.78
CA ASN A 64 14.65 -4.73 7.17
C ASN A 64 13.27 -5.19 6.67
N PRO A 65 13.11 -5.42 5.35
CA PRO A 65 11.82 -5.77 4.77
C PRO A 65 11.43 -7.19 5.14
N ALA A 66 10.41 -7.35 5.99
CA ALA A 66 9.96 -8.63 6.53
C ALA A 66 9.64 -9.69 5.46
N ASN A 67 9.22 -9.25 4.27
CA ASN A 67 8.84 -10.14 3.17
C ASN A 67 9.99 -10.40 2.16
N LEU A 68 11.19 -9.91 2.42
CA LEU A 68 12.37 -10.04 1.55
C LEU A 68 13.61 -10.45 2.38
N PRO A 69 13.64 -11.67 2.93
CA PRO A 69 14.79 -12.13 3.70
C PRO A 69 16.07 -12.13 2.85
N GLY A 70 17.18 -11.65 3.43
CA GLY A 70 18.46 -11.47 2.75
C GLY A 70 18.61 -10.17 1.96
N TRP A 71 17.64 -9.24 2.10
CA TRP A 71 17.69 -7.91 1.46
C TRP A 71 17.93 -6.79 2.47
N GLU A 72 18.25 -7.12 3.72
CA GLU A 72 18.48 -6.17 4.81
C GLU A 72 19.63 -5.23 4.47
N GLY A 73 19.38 -3.93 4.61
CA GLY A 73 20.37 -2.88 4.33
C GLY A 73 20.71 -2.67 2.84
N ALA A 74 20.06 -3.40 1.92
CA ALA A 74 20.41 -3.32 0.49
C ALA A 74 20.19 -1.92 -0.09
N PRO A 75 21.19 -1.30 -0.74
CA PRO A 75 21.08 0.00 -1.40
C PRO A 75 20.44 -0.15 -2.79
N LEU A 76 19.19 -0.60 -2.83
CA LEU A 76 18.53 -1.07 -4.05
C LEU A 76 18.46 -0.02 -5.16
N ALA A 77 18.20 1.26 -4.80
CA ALA A 77 18.19 2.34 -5.78
C ALA A 77 19.56 2.54 -6.44
N ALA A 78 20.65 2.49 -5.66
CA ALA A 78 21.99 2.62 -6.18
C ALA A 78 22.41 1.42 -7.05
N LEU A 79 22.03 0.20 -6.66
CA LEU A 79 22.28 -1.02 -7.44
C LEU A 79 21.60 -0.92 -8.82
N VAL A 80 20.31 -0.59 -8.85
CA VAL A 80 19.56 -0.45 -10.11
C VAL A 80 20.08 0.74 -10.93
N SER A 81 20.41 1.87 -10.30
CA SER A 81 20.97 3.03 -11.01
C SER A 81 22.30 2.70 -11.69
N ARG A 82 23.18 1.95 -11.02
CA ARG A 82 24.46 1.50 -11.62
C ARG A 82 24.26 0.54 -12.79
N ALA A 83 23.36 -0.43 -12.62
CA ALA A 83 23.10 -1.44 -13.63
C ALA A 83 22.45 -0.87 -14.90
N THR A 84 21.62 0.16 -14.76
CA THR A 84 20.80 0.72 -15.86
C THR A 84 21.36 2.03 -16.43
N GLY A 85 22.24 2.73 -15.69
CA GLY A 85 22.68 4.08 -16.01
C GLY A 85 21.59 5.16 -15.84
N ALA A 86 20.43 4.84 -15.25
CA ALA A 86 19.32 5.77 -15.06
C ALA A 86 19.14 6.14 -13.57
N PRO A 87 18.87 7.42 -13.24
CA PRO A 87 18.55 7.82 -11.88
C PRO A 87 17.38 7.01 -11.34
N THR A 88 17.54 6.44 -10.14
CA THR A 88 16.58 5.52 -9.55
C THR A 88 16.13 6.00 -8.18
N LEU A 89 14.84 5.95 -7.93
CA LEU A 89 14.17 6.28 -6.66
C LEU A 89 13.59 5.02 -6.03
N LEU A 90 13.54 4.99 -4.72
CA LEU A 90 12.86 3.96 -3.92
C LEU A 90 11.74 4.59 -3.10
N GLN A 91 10.57 3.98 -3.08
CA GLN A 91 9.45 4.39 -2.23
C GLN A 91 8.69 3.17 -1.69
N HIS A 92 7.98 3.37 -0.58
CA HIS A 92 7.09 2.36 0.00
C HIS A 92 5.92 2.05 -0.95
N ASP A 93 5.60 0.78 -1.13
CA ASP A 93 4.58 0.31 -2.08
C ASP A 93 3.18 0.86 -1.78
N ALA A 94 2.78 0.96 -0.50
CA ALA A 94 1.49 1.54 -0.12
C ALA A 94 1.40 3.04 -0.45
N LYS A 95 2.52 3.79 -0.36
CA LYS A 95 2.59 5.19 -0.76
C LYS A 95 2.48 5.36 -2.27
N LEU A 96 3.12 4.48 -3.02
CA LEU A 96 2.95 4.44 -4.48
C LEU A 96 1.51 4.09 -4.86
N ALA A 97 0.87 3.18 -4.12
CA ALA A 97 -0.53 2.87 -4.33
C ALA A 97 -1.46 4.07 -4.05
N ALA A 98 -1.14 4.89 -3.03
CA ALA A 98 -1.84 6.15 -2.78
C ALA A 98 -1.75 7.11 -3.98
N LEU A 99 -0.55 7.32 -4.51
CA LEU A 99 -0.34 8.15 -5.71
C LEU A 99 -1.07 7.59 -6.93
N ALA A 100 -1.05 6.28 -7.12
CA ALA A 100 -1.75 5.64 -8.22
C ALA A 100 -3.26 5.92 -8.17
N GLU A 101 -3.88 5.66 -7.02
CA GLU A 101 -5.31 5.87 -6.83
C GLU A 101 -5.68 7.36 -6.87
N TYR A 102 -4.81 8.23 -6.40
CA TYR A 102 -4.97 9.68 -6.48
C TYR A 102 -5.00 10.16 -7.95
N HIS A 103 -4.00 9.81 -8.74
CA HIS A 103 -3.87 10.32 -10.11
C HIS A 103 -4.76 9.58 -11.12
N ARG A 104 -4.95 8.27 -10.96
CA ARG A 104 -5.54 7.40 -12.00
C ARG A 104 -6.72 6.54 -11.52
N GLY A 105 -6.98 6.50 -10.21
CA GLY A 105 -7.94 5.58 -9.62
C GLY A 105 -9.13 6.23 -8.94
N ALA A 106 -9.50 5.68 -7.78
CA ALA A 106 -10.68 6.07 -7.01
C ALA A 106 -10.55 7.46 -6.35
N GLY A 107 -9.33 7.97 -6.19
CA GLY A 107 -9.04 9.27 -5.60
C GLY A 107 -9.06 10.45 -6.56
N ARG A 108 -9.28 10.20 -7.86
CA ARG A 108 -9.28 11.30 -8.85
C ARG A 108 -10.26 12.41 -8.49
N GLY A 109 -9.74 13.66 -8.57
CA GLY A 109 -10.52 14.88 -8.31
C GLY A 109 -10.61 15.28 -6.85
N SER A 110 -10.01 14.52 -5.92
CA SER A 110 -9.78 14.98 -4.54
C SER A 110 -8.51 15.82 -4.46
N GLN A 111 -8.38 16.59 -3.40
CA GLN A 111 -7.17 17.33 -3.04
C GLN A 111 -6.40 16.55 -1.97
N ASP A 112 -7.13 16.06 -0.97
CA ASP A 112 -6.58 15.30 0.14
C ASP A 112 -7.13 13.88 0.13
N LEU A 113 -6.22 12.91 0.17
CA LEU A 113 -6.55 11.50 0.08
C LEU A 113 -5.79 10.70 1.13
N VAL A 114 -6.47 9.76 1.77
CA VAL A 114 -5.83 8.66 2.49
C VAL A 114 -6.10 7.35 1.77
N TYR A 115 -5.04 6.64 1.44
CA TYR A 115 -5.09 5.28 0.92
C TYR A 115 -4.74 4.28 2.02
N ILE A 116 -5.51 3.23 2.13
CA ILE A 116 -5.25 2.12 3.04
C ILE A 116 -5.23 0.82 2.21
N THR A 117 -4.12 0.11 2.23
CA THR A 117 -4.10 -1.26 1.72
C THR A 117 -4.49 -2.21 2.85
N TRP A 118 -5.58 -2.94 2.66
CA TRP A 118 -6.07 -3.97 3.57
C TRP A 118 -5.89 -5.33 2.91
N SER A 119 -4.83 -6.03 3.32
CA SER A 119 -4.38 -7.27 2.69
C SER A 119 -3.76 -8.20 3.74
N THR A 120 -2.64 -8.84 3.46
CA THR A 120 -1.85 -9.63 4.45
C THR A 120 -1.52 -8.80 5.69
N GLY A 121 -1.15 -7.54 5.49
CA GLY A 121 -1.03 -6.51 6.52
C GLY A 121 -1.91 -5.30 6.20
N ILE A 122 -1.68 -4.20 6.93
CA ILE A 122 -2.34 -2.92 6.74
C ILE A 122 -1.27 -1.85 6.54
N GLY A 123 -1.14 -1.35 5.33
CA GLY A 123 -0.27 -0.22 5.00
C GLY A 123 -1.08 1.01 4.62
N GLY A 124 -0.40 2.15 4.46
CA GLY A 124 -1.06 3.37 4.07
C GLY A 124 -0.20 4.35 3.28
N GLY A 125 -0.86 5.33 2.73
CA GLY A 125 -0.25 6.49 2.10
C GLY A 125 -1.20 7.67 2.14
N VAL A 126 -0.66 8.85 2.35
CA VAL A 126 -1.42 10.09 2.53
C VAL A 126 -0.99 11.08 1.47
N VAL A 127 -1.95 11.68 0.79
CA VAL A 127 -1.74 12.80 -0.14
C VAL A 127 -2.42 14.02 0.48
N ILE A 128 -1.67 15.11 0.61
CA ILE A 128 -2.15 16.38 1.17
C ILE A 128 -1.84 17.48 0.16
N ASN A 129 -2.83 18.29 -0.18
CA ASN A 129 -2.70 19.34 -1.19
C ASN A 129 -2.15 18.84 -2.54
N GLY A 130 -2.51 17.61 -2.91
CA GLY A 130 -2.06 16.98 -4.16
C GLY A 130 -0.67 16.34 -4.11
N GLU A 131 0.04 16.40 -2.99
CA GLU A 131 1.40 15.89 -2.83
C GLU A 131 1.45 14.72 -1.84
N LEU A 132 2.32 13.74 -2.11
CA LEU A 132 2.55 12.63 -1.20
C LEU A 132 3.17 13.12 0.11
N PHE A 133 2.46 12.94 1.20
CA PHE A 133 2.96 13.25 2.53
C PHE A 133 3.89 12.15 3.03
N SER A 134 5.19 12.41 3.01
CA SER A 134 6.21 11.44 3.43
C SER A 134 6.60 11.57 4.91
N GLY A 135 6.35 12.73 5.54
CA GLY A 135 6.85 13.04 6.89
C GLY A 135 8.35 13.36 6.90
N ALA A 136 8.86 13.78 8.04
CA ALA A 136 10.24 14.24 8.20
C ALA A 136 11.30 13.15 7.91
N HIS A 137 10.95 11.89 8.16
CA HIS A 137 11.85 10.74 8.01
C HIS A 137 11.36 9.72 6.97
N GLY A 138 10.41 10.10 6.13
CA GLY A 138 9.87 9.20 5.11
C GLY A 138 8.90 8.12 5.62
N SER A 139 8.51 8.15 6.92
CA SER A 139 7.70 7.09 7.55
C SER A 139 6.24 7.49 7.82
N ALA A 140 5.76 8.63 7.31
CA ALA A 140 4.34 8.97 7.45
C ALA A 140 3.46 7.97 6.70
N GLY A 141 2.27 7.71 7.22
CA GLY A 141 1.30 6.80 6.59
C GLY A 141 1.42 5.34 7.03
N GLU A 142 2.16 5.03 8.08
CA GLU A 142 2.20 3.70 8.70
C GLU A 142 0.92 3.42 9.50
N LEU A 143 -0.23 3.44 8.81
CA LEU A 143 -1.57 3.45 9.41
C LEU A 143 -1.91 2.13 10.11
N GLY A 144 -1.34 1.01 9.68
CA GLY A 144 -1.50 -0.29 10.32
C GLY A 144 -0.91 -0.35 11.72
N HIS A 145 0.08 0.49 12.01
CA HIS A 145 0.76 0.55 13.30
C HIS A 145 0.17 1.59 14.27
N MET A 146 -0.96 2.22 13.93
CA MET A 146 -1.73 2.99 14.91
C MET A 146 -2.20 2.08 16.05
N ILE A 147 -1.86 2.43 17.28
CA ILE A 147 -2.33 1.73 18.48
C ILE A 147 -3.81 2.09 18.68
N ILE A 148 -4.69 1.10 18.58
CA ILE A 148 -6.14 1.26 18.76
C ILE A 148 -6.63 0.63 20.07
N ASP A 149 -5.80 -0.19 20.70
CA ASP A 149 -6.03 -0.79 22.00
C ASP A 149 -4.68 -0.99 22.71
N PRO A 150 -4.34 -0.16 23.72
CA PRO A 150 -3.03 -0.24 24.40
C PRO A 150 -2.81 -1.56 25.14
N ASP A 151 -3.88 -2.24 25.55
CA ASP A 151 -3.83 -3.55 26.20
C ASP A 151 -3.94 -4.72 25.21
N GLY A 152 -3.95 -4.42 23.93
CA GLY A 152 -4.11 -5.39 22.85
C GLY A 152 -2.92 -6.34 22.67
N PRO A 153 -3.05 -7.31 21.75
CA PRO A 153 -2.00 -8.27 21.45
C PRO A 153 -0.71 -7.62 20.94
N LEU A 154 0.42 -8.32 21.12
CA LEU A 154 1.71 -7.93 20.55
C LEU A 154 1.67 -8.10 19.03
N ASP A 155 2.02 -7.04 18.31
CA ASP A 155 2.18 -7.06 16.87
C ASP A 155 3.62 -7.43 16.45
N ALA A 156 3.80 -7.86 15.21
CA ALA A 156 5.11 -8.21 14.65
C ALA A 156 6.11 -7.03 14.66
N CYS A 157 5.62 -5.79 14.67
CA CYS A 157 6.44 -4.59 14.80
C CYS A 157 7.00 -4.34 16.20
N GLY A 158 6.63 -5.15 17.19
CA GLY A 158 7.04 -5.03 18.60
C GLY A 158 6.13 -4.14 19.45
N GLN A 159 5.13 -3.48 18.88
CA GLN A 159 4.13 -2.70 19.61
C GLN A 159 2.91 -3.55 19.99
N ARG A 160 2.17 -3.14 21.02
CA ARG A 160 0.88 -3.75 21.36
C ARG A 160 -0.27 -2.97 20.78
N GLY A 161 -1.31 -3.71 20.33
CA GLY A 161 -2.60 -3.14 19.97
C GLY A 161 -2.63 -2.32 18.70
N CYS A 162 -1.70 -2.57 17.77
CA CYS A 162 -1.74 -1.99 16.43
C CYS A 162 -3.03 -2.38 15.69
N LEU A 163 -3.54 -1.52 14.83
CA LEU A 163 -4.68 -1.84 13.96
C LEU A 163 -4.43 -3.14 13.17
N GLU A 164 -3.22 -3.34 12.68
CA GLU A 164 -2.85 -4.51 11.90
C GLU A 164 -2.98 -5.83 12.68
N VAL A 165 -2.69 -5.85 13.99
CA VAL A 165 -2.81 -7.08 14.77
C VAL A 165 -4.27 -7.55 14.91
N PHE A 166 -5.23 -6.63 14.81
CA PHE A 166 -6.65 -6.96 14.90
C PHE A 166 -7.33 -7.23 13.56
N ALA A 167 -6.87 -6.58 12.50
CA ALA A 167 -7.56 -6.60 11.21
C ALA A 167 -6.67 -7.04 10.02
N GLY A 168 -5.36 -7.14 10.17
CA GLY A 168 -4.46 -7.58 9.11
C GLY A 168 -4.67 -9.05 8.74
N GLY A 169 -4.62 -9.38 7.46
CA GLY A 169 -4.95 -10.70 6.94
C GLY A 169 -4.06 -11.81 7.50
N ASN A 170 -2.77 -11.56 7.74
CA ASN A 170 -1.87 -12.56 8.36
C ASN A 170 -2.26 -12.83 9.82
N ASN A 171 -2.75 -11.83 10.55
CA ASN A 171 -3.20 -12.01 11.93
C ASN A 171 -4.52 -12.77 11.98
N LEU A 172 -5.44 -12.47 11.06
CA LEU A 172 -6.67 -13.24 10.90
C LEU A 172 -6.38 -14.68 10.52
N ALA A 173 -5.45 -14.93 9.59
CA ALA A 173 -5.05 -16.27 9.20
C ALA A 173 -4.42 -17.07 10.37
N ARG A 174 -3.61 -16.41 11.22
CA ARG A 174 -3.07 -17.05 12.43
C ARG A 174 -4.17 -17.39 13.46
N GLN A 175 -5.19 -16.55 13.56
CA GLN A 175 -6.32 -16.77 14.47
C GLN A 175 -7.21 -17.93 14.02
N THR A 176 -7.45 -18.07 12.71
CA THR A 176 -8.40 -19.06 12.15
C THR A 176 -7.72 -20.35 11.67
N GLY A 177 -6.41 -20.32 11.44
CA GLY A 177 -5.68 -21.42 10.80
C GLY A 177 -5.83 -21.43 9.27
N GLU A 178 -6.58 -20.51 8.68
CA GLU A 178 -6.88 -20.45 7.25
C GLU A 178 -6.47 -19.11 6.63
N PRO A 179 -6.14 -19.07 5.32
CA PRO A 179 -5.89 -17.83 4.63
C PRO A 179 -7.05 -16.83 4.75
N ALA A 180 -6.76 -15.55 4.99
CA ALA A 180 -7.80 -14.53 5.14
C ALA A 180 -8.78 -14.47 3.95
N ALA A 181 -8.33 -14.79 2.73
CA ALA A 181 -9.21 -14.84 1.56
C ALA A 181 -10.35 -15.86 1.75
N GLN A 182 -10.04 -17.06 2.26
CA GLN A 182 -11.03 -18.12 2.52
C GLN A 182 -11.99 -17.71 3.64
N LEU A 183 -11.46 -17.07 4.70
CA LEU A 183 -12.31 -16.53 5.77
C LEU A 183 -13.34 -15.52 5.23
N PHE A 184 -12.93 -14.60 4.36
CA PHE A 184 -13.84 -13.62 3.78
C PHE A 184 -14.82 -14.26 2.78
N GLU A 185 -14.39 -15.25 2.00
CA GLU A 185 -15.27 -16.04 1.11
C GLU A 185 -16.32 -16.82 1.91
N ALA A 186 -15.94 -17.47 3.01
CA ALA A 186 -16.87 -18.18 3.90
C ALA A 186 -17.89 -17.20 4.51
N ALA A 187 -17.45 -16.03 4.95
CA ALA A 187 -18.34 -14.99 5.47
C ALA A 187 -19.33 -14.47 4.40
N GLU A 188 -18.88 -14.30 3.16
CA GLU A 188 -19.75 -13.93 2.03
C GLU A 188 -20.77 -15.04 1.69
N ALA A 189 -20.40 -16.32 1.91
CA ALA A 189 -21.29 -17.46 1.77
C ALA A 189 -22.28 -17.64 2.94
N GLY A 190 -22.15 -16.82 4.01
CA GLY A 190 -23.06 -16.81 5.15
C GLY A 190 -22.63 -17.68 6.32
N ASP A 191 -21.38 -18.17 6.35
CA ASP A 191 -20.82 -18.86 7.50
C ASP A 191 -20.85 -17.97 8.76
N ALA A 192 -21.48 -18.45 9.83
CA ALA A 192 -21.76 -17.65 11.02
C ALA A 192 -20.49 -17.31 11.81
N GLU A 193 -19.53 -18.23 11.91
CA GLU A 193 -18.29 -18.03 12.64
C GLU A 193 -17.39 -17.06 11.87
N ALA A 194 -17.24 -17.26 10.56
CA ALA A 194 -16.51 -16.36 9.70
C ALA A 194 -17.08 -14.94 9.73
N LEU A 195 -18.43 -14.80 9.73
CA LEU A 195 -19.09 -13.49 9.84
C LEU A 195 -18.75 -12.77 11.15
N VAL A 196 -18.70 -13.49 12.28
CA VAL A 196 -18.31 -12.90 13.57
C VAL A 196 -16.89 -12.34 13.52
N ILE A 197 -15.95 -13.12 12.99
CA ILE A 197 -14.53 -12.71 12.89
C ILE A 197 -14.38 -11.53 11.94
N VAL A 198 -14.99 -11.58 10.75
CA VAL A 198 -14.91 -10.52 9.75
C VAL A 198 -15.56 -9.22 10.26
N ARG A 199 -16.69 -9.31 10.91
CA ARG A 199 -17.35 -8.13 11.53
C ARG A 199 -16.47 -7.48 12.59
N ARG A 200 -15.82 -8.28 13.42
CA ARG A 200 -14.88 -7.79 14.44
C ARG A 200 -13.68 -7.09 13.78
N ALA A 201 -13.02 -7.71 12.79
CA ALA A 201 -11.92 -7.10 12.06
C ALA A 201 -12.35 -5.79 11.37
N THR A 202 -13.55 -5.77 10.76
CA THR A 202 -14.11 -4.58 10.13
C THR A 202 -14.42 -3.47 11.14
N SER A 203 -14.85 -3.81 12.36
CA SER A 203 -15.05 -2.83 13.43
C SER A 203 -13.75 -2.15 13.83
N TYR A 204 -12.65 -2.90 13.98
CA TYR A 204 -11.33 -2.32 14.24
C TYR A 204 -10.83 -1.45 13.09
N MET A 205 -11.04 -1.87 11.85
CA MET A 205 -10.75 -1.02 10.68
C MET A 205 -11.58 0.27 10.74
N GLY A 206 -12.84 0.19 11.16
CA GLY A 206 -13.70 1.35 11.38
C GLY A 206 -13.13 2.35 12.39
N VAL A 207 -12.55 1.88 13.50
CA VAL A 207 -11.81 2.72 14.45
C VAL A 207 -10.62 3.39 13.76
N GLY A 208 -9.86 2.63 12.97
CA GLY A 208 -8.75 3.18 12.17
C GLY A 208 -9.21 4.29 11.22
N LEU A 209 -10.35 4.13 10.54
CA LEU A 209 -10.91 5.14 9.63
C LEU A 209 -11.33 6.41 10.38
N ILE A 210 -11.91 6.29 11.57
CA ILE A 210 -12.26 7.45 12.42
C ILE A 210 -11.00 8.21 12.81
N ASN A 211 -9.96 7.50 13.27
CA ASN A 211 -8.69 8.12 13.65
C ASN A 211 -8.04 8.85 12.47
N VAL A 212 -7.98 8.21 11.32
CA VAL A 212 -7.44 8.80 10.08
C VAL A 212 -8.22 10.04 9.65
N THR A 213 -9.56 9.98 9.74
CA THR A 213 -10.42 11.13 9.44
C THR A 213 -10.14 12.31 10.40
N ASN A 214 -9.99 12.02 11.69
CA ASN A 214 -9.72 13.06 12.68
C ASN A 214 -8.32 13.68 12.55
N LEU A 215 -7.34 12.91 12.07
CA LEU A 215 -5.94 13.37 11.94
C LEU A 215 -5.69 14.13 10.65
N PHE A 216 -6.30 13.70 9.53
CA PHE A 216 -5.97 14.20 8.20
C PHE A 216 -7.11 14.97 7.53
N ASP A 217 -8.35 14.84 8.03
CA ASP A 217 -9.56 15.46 7.46
C ASP A 217 -9.64 15.34 5.91
N PRO A 218 -9.49 14.14 5.33
CA PRO A 218 -9.33 13.96 3.89
C PRO A 218 -10.67 14.09 3.15
N ASP A 219 -10.63 14.48 1.87
CA ASP A 219 -11.78 14.43 0.96
C ASP A 219 -12.27 12.99 0.73
N VAL A 220 -11.29 12.08 0.64
CA VAL A 220 -11.56 10.68 0.29
C VAL A 220 -10.63 9.72 1.03
N ILE A 221 -11.20 8.61 1.50
CA ILE A 221 -10.45 7.44 1.94
C ILE A 221 -10.65 6.34 0.90
N VAL A 222 -9.53 5.81 0.39
CA VAL A 222 -9.55 4.72 -0.59
C VAL A 222 -9.04 3.44 0.05
N ILE A 223 -9.84 2.39 0.06
CA ILE A 223 -9.47 1.08 0.57
C ILE A 223 -9.09 0.16 -0.58
N GLY A 224 -7.84 -0.27 -0.59
CA GLY A 224 -7.29 -1.26 -1.52
C GLY A 224 -6.89 -2.55 -0.82
N GLY A 225 -6.06 -3.35 -1.50
CA GLY A 225 -5.61 -4.64 -0.99
C GLY A 225 -6.60 -5.78 -1.22
N GLY A 226 -6.17 -7.00 -0.91
CA GLY A 226 -6.93 -8.23 -1.19
C GLY A 226 -8.30 -8.27 -0.52
N ILE A 227 -8.40 -7.82 0.73
CA ILE A 227 -9.65 -7.82 1.51
C ILE A 227 -10.70 -6.86 0.93
N SER A 228 -10.27 -5.79 0.24
CA SER A 228 -11.20 -4.90 -0.45
C SER A 228 -12.02 -5.58 -1.55
N ARG A 229 -11.68 -6.80 -1.95
CA ARG A 229 -12.49 -7.59 -2.91
C ARG A 229 -13.85 -7.93 -2.32
N SER A 230 -13.93 -8.16 -1.00
CA SER A 230 -15.16 -8.38 -0.26
C SER A 230 -15.90 -7.07 0.10
N TRP A 231 -15.83 -6.06 -0.78
CA TRP A 231 -16.39 -4.73 -0.55
C TRP A 231 -17.88 -4.74 -0.20
N LYS A 232 -18.66 -5.65 -0.78
CA LYS A 232 -20.09 -5.77 -0.48
C LYS A 232 -20.35 -6.11 0.99
N LEU A 233 -19.43 -6.86 1.60
CA LEU A 233 -19.52 -7.26 3.01
C LEU A 233 -18.96 -6.17 3.93
N VAL A 234 -17.77 -5.63 3.65
CA VAL A 234 -17.07 -4.72 4.58
C VAL A 234 -17.43 -3.25 4.37
N GLY A 235 -17.67 -2.81 3.14
CA GLY A 235 -17.90 -1.40 2.81
C GLY A 235 -19.06 -0.76 3.61
N PRO A 236 -20.25 -1.36 3.66
CA PRO A 236 -21.37 -0.82 4.43
C PRO A 236 -21.08 -0.68 5.93
N GLN A 237 -20.31 -1.60 6.51
CA GLN A 237 -19.90 -1.55 7.92
C GLN A 237 -18.90 -0.43 8.18
N LEU A 238 -17.93 -0.24 7.29
CA LEU A 238 -16.95 0.86 7.37
C LEU A 238 -17.63 2.23 7.24
N GLU A 239 -18.57 2.36 6.30
CA GLU A 239 -19.37 3.57 6.19
C GLU A 239 -20.24 3.82 7.43
N ALA A 240 -20.81 2.76 8.01
CA ALA A 240 -21.58 2.86 9.25
C ALA A 240 -20.68 3.32 10.41
N ALA A 241 -19.45 2.84 10.51
CA ALA A 241 -18.49 3.28 11.51
C ALA A 241 -18.20 4.79 11.41
N LEU A 242 -17.95 5.31 10.21
CA LEU A 242 -17.76 6.74 9.99
C LEU A 242 -19.01 7.56 10.34
N ARG A 243 -20.21 7.05 10.03
CA ARG A 243 -21.47 7.70 10.37
C ARG A 243 -21.76 7.69 11.87
N SER A 244 -21.32 6.67 12.59
CA SER A 244 -21.58 6.54 14.03
C SER A 244 -20.68 7.43 14.89
N SER A 245 -19.62 8.01 14.35
CA SER A 245 -18.76 8.93 15.08
C SER A 245 -19.47 10.28 15.31
N PRO A 246 -19.74 10.67 16.56
CA PRO A 246 -20.42 11.94 16.82
C PRO A 246 -19.57 13.17 16.45
N PHE A 247 -18.27 13.01 16.39
CA PHE A 247 -17.33 14.07 16.05
C PHE A 247 -17.23 14.32 14.54
N ILE A 248 -17.50 13.30 13.72
CA ILE A 248 -17.45 13.42 12.25
C ILE A 248 -18.84 13.83 11.74
N SER A 249 -19.06 15.14 11.59
CA SER A 249 -20.31 15.65 11.00
C SER A 249 -20.50 15.17 9.56
N ALA A 250 -21.71 15.27 9.04
CA ALA A 250 -21.99 14.90 7.65
C ALA A 250 -21.13 15.71 6.64
N ALA A 251 -20.82 16.98 6.96
CA ALA A 251 -19.98 17.85 6.12
C ALA A 251 -18.48 17.48 6.14
N ARG A 252 -18.01 16.86 7.22
CA ARG A 252 -16.62 16.44 7.40
C ARG A 252 -16.38 14.97 7.06
N ARG A 253 -17.40 14.25 6.67
CA ARG A 253 -17.28 12.82 6.38
C ARG A 253 -16.60 12.60 5.05
N PRO A 254 -15.44 11.96 5.01
CA PRO A 254 -14.77 11.65 3.76
C PRO A 254 -15.62 10.72 2.90
N ALA A 255 -15.48 10.82 1.59
CA ALA A 255 -16.01 9.79 0.70
C ALA A 255 -15.21 8.50 0.89
N LEU A 256 -15.87 7.41 1.26
CA LEU A 256 -15.22 6.09 1.35
C LEU A 256 -15.35 5.38 0.00
N ARG A 257 -14.22 4.97 -0.58
CA ARG A 257 -14.19 4.34 -1.90
C ARG A 257 -13.33 3.09 -1.92
N ARG A 258 -13.74 2.11 -2.70
CA ARG A 258 -12.90 0.96 -3.04
C ARG A 258 -11.90 1.36 -4.13
N ALA A 259 -10.65 0.90 -4.00
CA ALA A 259 -9.59 1.07 -5.01
C ALA A 259 -10.00 0.51 -6.38
N ARG A 260 -9.57 1.17 -7.46
CA ARG A 260 -9.96 0.83 -8.83
C ARG A 260 -8.86 0.17 -9.65
N LEU A 261 -7.59 0.37 -9.30
CA LEU A 261 -6.47 -0.05 -10.15
C LEU A 261 -6.06 -1.51 -9.95
N GLY A 262 -6.52 -2.17 -8.88
CA GLY A 262 -6.26 -3.59 -8.63
C GLY A 262 -4.78 -3.93 -8.66
N ASP A 263 -4.42 -5.01 -9.34
CA ASP A 263 -3.03 -5.52 -9.40
C ASP A 263 -2.04 -4.59 -10.12
N LYS A 264 -2.54 -3.56 -10.83
CA LYS A 264 -1.70 -2.59 -11.53
C LYS A 264 -1.28 -1.41 -10.64
N VAL A 265 -1.84 -1.31 -9.44
CA VAL A 265 -1.68 -0.13 -8.56
C VAL A 265 -0.22 0.21 -8.29
N GLY A 266 0.63 -0.76 -7.97
CA GLY A 266 2.06 -0.53 -7.71
C GLY A 266 2.82 -0.03 -8.95
N LEU A 267 2.54 -0.59 -10.12
CA LEU A 267 3.18 -0.14 -11.37
C LEU A 267 2.76 1.28 -11.75
N VAL A 268 1.47 1.58 -11.63
CA VAL A 268 0.95 2.93 -11.91
C VAL A 268 1.54 3.94 -10.93
N GLY A 269 1.60 3.60 -9.64
CA GLY A 269 2.17 4.48 -8.61
C GLY A 269 3.66 4.74 -8.83
N ALA A 270 4.43 3.74 -9.18
CA ALA A 270 5.85 3.92 -9.52
C ALA A 270 6.02 4.85 -10.75
N VAL A 271 5.16 4.71 -11.76
CA VAL A 271 5.17 5.61 -12.93
C VAL A 271 4.85 7.05 -12.52
N GLU A 272 3.79 7.28 -11.73
CA GLU A 272 3.43 8.63 -11.28
C GLU A 272 4.51 9.23 -10.38
N TRP A 273 5.13 8.43 -9.49
CA TRP A 273 6.26 8.88 -8.68
C TRP A 273 7.49 9.24 -9.50
N ALA A 274 7.84 8.42 -10.51
CA ALA A 274 8.92 8.75 -11.43
C ALA A 274 8.65 10.04 -12.19
N ARG A 275 7.41 10.27 -12.63
CA ARG A 275 6.99 11.48 -13.36
C ARG A 275 7.05 12.74 -12.49
N ALA A 276 6.56 12.67 -11.27
CA ALA A 276 6.60 13.80 -10.33
C ALA A 276 8.02 14.24 -9.98
N ASN A 277 9.01 13.39 -10.25
CA ASN A 277 10.42 13.65 -9.95
C ASN A 277 11.29 13.79 -11.23
N LEU A 278 10.70 14.02 -12.40
CA LEU A 278 11.45 14.31 -13.62
C LEU A 278 12.01 15.71 -13.60
#